data_15c28c7d3395d63d85bf41723b253ad3
#
_entry.id   15c28c7d3395d63d85bf41723b253ad3
#
_cell.length_a   1.000
_cell.length_b   1.000
_cell.length_c   1.000
_cell.angle_alpha   90.00
_cell.angle_beta   90.00
_cell.angle_gamma   90.00
#
_symmetry.space_group_name_H-M   'P 1'
#
loop_
_entity.id
_entity.type
_entity.pdbx_description
1 polymer ?
#
loop_
_entity_poly.entity_id
_entity_poly.type
_entity_poly.pdbx_seq_one_letter_code
_entity_poly.pdbx_strand_id
1 'polypeptide(L)'
;MDVVSINKKFLEEKEQLLTARLKLLQDKALIRFEEITGIRSIHSFHAMMGANNNTYVDSVNTVFLDPNDFISMWIDGLGKSVREKAVLGRLKPKAPYNRVNREYFLMHALQDHLLKEYLILFLTRNFYRNFKERVRHKPDESLWTIWFGSGNLVWGLLISPEMRNDDWVNDKSEMRRSDFNFWTIRHVMNTGLIDPDSDEPMKFQSSKDFVQFYRSVLKRVSNSQYEKAIADRYIDYLKNSDNSYEEPFLIPELRYAGKEAKHKYRLDYTILNPYTNKLVGFEISPSSTHMVVDRIRDVKKIDINEDLSKKWSKEMGKRNEYFSKFGISTITFTDEELKDVDSCFSVIAKYLSERGV
;
A
#
# COMPACT_ATOMS: atom_id res chain seq x y z
N MET A 1 16.13 15.21 21.72
CA MET A 1 16.23 14.05 22.64
C MET A 1 17.23 13.10 22.03
N ASP A 2 18.34 12.91 22.70
CA ASP A 2 19.41 12.04 22.22
C ASP A 2 18.86 10.63 22.05
N VAL A 3 19.12 10.07 20.91
CA VAL A 3 18.84 8.66 20.59
C VAL A 3 19.60 7.82 21.61
N VAL A 4 18.89 7.25 22.57
CA VAL A 4 19.45 6.23 23.47
C VAL A 4 20.03 5.15 22.55
N SER A 5 21.33 4.97 22.58
CA SER A 5 21.99 3.93 21.79
C SER A 5 21.37 2.60 22.22
N ILE A 6 20.54 2.04 21.36
CA ILE A 6 19.85 0.79 21.65
C ILE A 6 20.92 -0.29 21.75
N ASN A 7 21.11 -0.84 22.92
CA ASN A 7 22.05 -1.92 23.11
C ASN A 7 21.52 -3.19 22.42
N LYS A 8 21.93 -3.41 21.18
CA LYS A 8 21.52 -4.53 20.34
C LYS A 8 21.73 -5.88 21.05
N LYS A 9 22.83 -6.03 21.77
CA LYS A 9 23.15 -7.24 22.54
C LYS A 9 22.11 -7.49 23.63
N PHE A 10 21.69 -6.46 24.34
CA PHE A 10 20.62 -6.58 25.35
C PHE A 10 19.30 -7.06 24.75
N LEU A 11 18.91 -6.54 23.57
CA LEU A 11 17.68 -6.95 22.90
C LEU A 11 17.75 -8.42 22.47
N GLU A 12 18.88 -8.85 21.89
CA GLU A 12 19.13 -10.23 21.48
C GLU A 12 19.09 -11.19 22.68
N GLU A 13 19.75 -10.84 23.79
CA GLU A 13 19.73 -11.64 25.02
C GLU A 13 18.30 -11.76 25.60
N LYS A 14 17.52 -10.69 25.62
CA LYS A 14 16.11 -10.72 26.05
C LYS A 14 15.26 -11.60 25.14
N GLU A 15 15.39 -11.47 23.82
CA GLU A 15 14.65 -12.31 22.89
C GLU A 15 15.00 -13.79 23.03
N GLN A 16 16.30 -14.13 23.19
CA GLN A 16 16.76 -15.49 23.39
C GLN A 16 16.23 -16.09 24.68
N LEU A 17 16.30 -15.36 25.80
CA LEU A 17 15.79 -15.79 27.09
C LEU A 17 14.27 -16.09 27.01
N LEU A 18 13.50 -15.17 26.44
CA LEU A 18 12.05 -15.32 26.31
C LEU A 18 11.69 -16.49 25.36
N THR A 19 12.47 -16.67 24.30
CA THR A 19 12.31 -17.81 23.37
C THR A 19 12.57 -19.15 24.09
N ALA A 20 13.59 -19.23 24.94
CA ALA A 20 13.86 -20.43 25.74
C ALA A 20 12.70 -20.74 26.72
N ARG A 21 12.20 -19.72 27.43
CA ARG A 21 11.04 -19.86 28.31
C ARG A 21 9.78 -20.33 27.56
N LEU A 22 9.49 -19.75 26.40
CA LEU A 22 8.38 -20.18 25.57
C LEU A 22 8.50 -21.65 25.14
N LYS A 23 9.70 -22.11 24.77
CA LYS A 23 9.96 -23.51 24.41
C LYS A 23 9.65 -24.47 25.56
N LEU A 24 9.97 -24.11 26.81
CA LEU A 24 9.67 -24.93 27.98
C LEU A 24 8.16 -25.10 28.24
N LEU A 25 7.37 -24.11 27.90
CA LEU A 25 5.91 -24.14 28.11
C LEU A 25 5.13 -24.63 26.88
N GLN A 26 5.78 -24.69 25.70
CA GLN A 26 5.14 -24.83 24.40
C GLN A 26 4.25 -26.07 24.31
N ASP A 27 4.75 -27.24 24.69
CA ASP A 27 4.01 -28.50 24.54
C ASP A 27 2.75 -28.51 25.41
N LYS A 28 2.87 -28.06 26.67
CA LYS A 28 1.74 -27.96 27.57
C LYS A 28 0.70 -26.93 27.08
N ALA A 29 1.18 -25.77 26.62
CA ALA A 29 0.31 -24.73 26.07
C ALA A 29 -0.37 -25.19 24.78
N LEU A 30 0.31 -25.98 23.94
CA LEU A 30 -0.26 -26.54 22.72
C LEU A 30 -1.37 -27.57 23.01
N ILE A 31 -1.25 -28.38 24.05
CA ILE A 31 -2.32 -29.28 24.52
C ILE A 31 -3.54 -28.48 24.93
N ARG A 32 -3.35 -27.43 25.74
CA ARG A 32 -4.47 -26.55 26.15
C ARG A 32 -5.10 -25.80 24.97
N PHE A 33 -4.30 -25.39 24.00
CA PHE A 33 -4.79 -24.80 22.75
C PHE A 33 -5.67 -25.78 21.98
N GLU A 34 -5.23 -27.06 21.86
CA GLU A 34 -5.98 -28.13 21.18
C GLU A 34 -7.32 -28.40 21.90
N GLU A 35 -7.34 -28.43 23.23
CA GLU A 35 -8.57 -28.61 24.00
C GLU A 35 -9.62 -27.53 23.71
N ILE A 36 -9.20 -26.28 23.52
CA ILE A 36 -10.11 -25.15 23.25
C ILE A 36 -10.52 -25.11 21.79
N THR A 37 -9.57 -25.35 20.86
CA THR A 37 -9.77 -25.09 19.44
C THR A 37 -9.99 -26.35 18.59
N GLY A 38 -9.61 -27.51 19.09
CA GLY A 38 -9.56 -28.77 18.33
C GLY A 38 -8.41 -28.81 17.31
N ILE A 39 -7.45 -27.89 17.38
CA ILE A 39 -6.33 -27.77 16.42
C ILE A 39 -5.01 -28.01 17.16
N ARG A 40 -4.21 -28.99 16.71
CA ARG A 40 -2.87 -29.26 17.23
C ARG A 40 -1.82 -28.76 16.24
N SER A 41 -1.56 -27.44 16.25
CA SER A 41 -0.58 -26.81 15.38
C SER A 41 0.04 -25.59 16.05
N ILE A 42 1.35 -25.60 16.22
CA ILE A 42 2.08 -24.47 16.80
C ILE A 42 1.96 -23.21 15.93
N HIS A 43 1.93 -23.37 14.61
CA HIS A 43 1.74 -22.25 13.69
C HIS A 43 0.35 -21.63 13.84
N SER A 44 -0.69 -22.44 13.95
CA SER A 44 -2.05 -21.97 14.19
C SER A 44 -2.18 -21.30 15.56
N PHE A 45 -1.53 -21.86 16.59
CA PHE A 45 -1.49 -21.28 17.93
C PHE A 45 -0.84 -19.89 17.91
N HIS A 46 0.34 -19.74 17.32
CA HIS A 46 1.01 -18.47 17.20
C HIS A 46 0.23 -17.47 16.32
N ALA A 47 -0.40 -17.94 15.24
CA ALA A 47 -1.26 -17.11 14.40
C ALA A 47 -2.50 -16.60 15.15
N MET A 48 -3.07 -17.39 16.08
CA MET A 48 -4.17 -16.94 16.95
C MET A 48 -3.74 -15.85 17.92
N MET A 49 -2.50 -15.87 18.43
CA MET A 49 -1.96 -14.81 19.27
C MET A 49 -1.66 -13.51 18.52
N GLY A 50 -1.75 -13.54 17.21
CA GLY A 50 -1.62 -12.40 16.32
C GLY A 50 -0.29 -12.38 15.54
N ALA A 51 -0.37 -12.45 14.22
CA ALA A 51 0.78 -12.17 13.37
C ALA A 51 1.23 -10.72 13.62
N ASN A 52 2.50 -10.50 13.85
CA ASN A 52 3.13 -9.21 14.18
C ASN A 52 2.55 -8.48 15.41
N ASN A 53 1.55 -9.03 16.09
CA ASN A 53 0.88 -8.48 17.29
C ASN A 53 0.25 -7.09 17.16
N ASN A 54 0.00 -6.64 15.93
CA ASN A 54 -0.56 -5.32 15.66
C ASN A 54 -2.09 -5.33 15.49
N THR A 55 -2.74 -6.50 15.62
CA THR A 55 -4.19 -6.63 15.40
C THR A 55 -5.03 -5.81 16.38
N TYR A 56 -4.52 -5.59 17.59
CA TYR A 56 -5.26 -4.93 18.68
C TYR A 56 -4.58 -3.64 19.16
N VAL A 57 -3.54 -3.19 18.51
CA VAL A 57 -2.85 -1.94 18.83
C VAL A 57 -2.63 -1.11 17.58
N ASP A 58 -2.73 0.19 17.72
CA ASP A 58 -2.28 1.11 16.67
C ASP A 58 -0.76 1.28 16.76
N SER A 59 -0.02 0.38 16.10
CA SER A 59 1.45 0.44 16.08
C SER A 59 1.98 1.55 15.15
N VAL A 60 1.12 2.19 14.40
CA VAL A 60 1.48 3.30 13.50
C VAL A 60 1.63 4.60 14.27
N ASN A 61 0.63 4.91 15.10
CA ASN A 61 0.54 6.19 15.78
C ASN A 61 0.91 6.11 17.28
N THR A 62 1.18 4.91 17.81
CA THR A 62 1.48 4.72 19.22
C THR A 62 2.95 4.37 19.44
N VAL A 63 3.59 5.07 20.37
CA VAL A 63 4.90 4.73 20.93
C VAL A 63 4.68 4.02 22.24
N PHE A 64 5.24 2.85 22.40
CA PHE A 64 5.14 2.07 23.62
C PHE A 64 6.36 2.31 24.50
N LEU A 65 6.15 2.58 25.78
CA LEU A 65 7.20 2.91 26.73
C LEU A 65 8.03 1.66 27.11
N ASP A 66 7.34 0.56 27.32
CA ASP A 66 7.91 -0.72 27.72
C ASP A 66 7.01 -1.90 27.32
N PRO A 67 7.44 -3.17 27.54
CA PRO A 67 6.59 -4.34 27.21
C PRO A 67 5.24 -4.38 27.93
N ASN A 68 5.15 -3.86 29.16
CA ASN A 68 3.91 -3.90 29.93
C ASN A 68 2.89 -2.91 29.37
N ASP A 69 3.38 -1.72 28.98
CA ASP A 69 2.57 -0.70 28.30
C ASP A 69 1.99 -1.27 26.98
N PHE A 70 2.85 -1.90 26.16
CA PHE A 70 2.41 -2.57 24.93
C PHE A 70 1.36 -3.67 25.20
N ILE A 71 1.59 -4.54 26.19
CA ILE A 71 0.68 -5.62 26.53
C ILE A 71 -0.66 -5.08 27.05
N SER A 72 -0.63 -4.05 27.90
CA SER A 72 -1.85 -3.40 28.42
C SER A 72 -2.70 -2.87 27.26
N MET A 73 -2.12 -2.08 26.37
CA MET A 73 -2.83 -1.54 25.22
C MET A 73 -3.34 -2.63 24.27
N TRP A 74 -2.57 -3.72 24.12
CA TRP A 74 -2.99 -4.87 23.31
C TRP A 74 -4.21 -5.58 23.93
N ILE A 75 -4.24 -5.77 25.25
CA ILE A 75 -5.39 -6.36 25.97
C ILE A 75 -6.63 -5.46 25.87
N ASP A 76 -6.45 -4.14 26.00
CA ASP A 76 -7.55 -3.18 25.86
C ASP A 76 -8.15 -3.19 24.45
N GLY A 77 -7.30 -3.23 23.44
CA GLY A 77 -7.73 -3.34 22.05
C GLY A 77 -8.41 -4.68 21.74
N LEU A 78 -7.94 -5.79 22.32
CA LEU A 78 -8.66 -7.07 22.27
C LEU A 78 -10.05 -6.93 22.90
N GLY A 79 -10.16 -6.32 24.08
CA GLY A 79 -11.44 -6.09 24.75
C GLY A 79 -12.40 -5.25 23.91
N LYS A 80 -11.91 -4.25 23.18
CA LYS A 80 -12.69 -3.47 22.22
C LYS A 80 -13.20 -4.35 21.07
N SER A 81 -12.31 -5.11 20.43
CA SER A 81 -12.65 -6.03 19.33
C SER A 81 -13.69 -7.08 19.77
N VAL A 82 -13.55 -7.62 20.97
CA VAL A 82 -14.53 -8.57 21.57
C VAL A 82 -15.91 -7.92 21.67
N ARG A 83 -16.01 -6.72 22.23
CA ARG A 83 -17.29 -6.01 22.37
C ARG A 83 -17.94 -5.74 21.01
N GLU A 84 -17.18 -5.26 20.05
CA GLU A 84 -17.67 -4.98 18.70
C GLU A 84 -18.20 -6.25 18.01
N LYS A 85 -17.45 -7.36 18.09
CA LYS A 85 -17.89 -8.64 17.51
C LYS A 85 -19.06 -9.28 18.26
N ALA A 86 -19.18 -9.06 19.57
CA ALA A 86 -20.34 -9.50 20.34
C ALA A 86 -21.62 -8.81 19.89
N VAL A 87 -21.58 -7.49 19.76
CA VAL A 87 -22.73 -6.68 19.26
C VAL A 87 -23.15 -7.13 17.86
N LEU A 88 -22.21 -7.48 17.00
CA LEU A 88 -22.48 -7.96 15.65
C LEU A 88 -22.90 -9.44 15.58
N GLY A 89 -23.01 -10.16 16.71
CA GLY A 89 -23.30 -11.59 16.75
C GLY A 89 -22.20 -12.46 16.10
N ARG A 90 -20.99 -11.92 15.98
CA ARG A 90 -19.84 -12.59 15.32
C ARG A 90 -18.92 -13.32 16.29
N LEU A 91 -19.09 -13.16 17.60
CA LEU A 91 -18.47 -14.00 18.63
C LEU A 91 -19.24 -15.31 18.71
N LYS A 92 -18.90 -16.28 17.87
CA LYS A 92 -19.49 -17.62 17.93
C LYS A 92 -18.51 -18.59 18.56
N PRO A 93 -18.93 -19.36 19.61
CA PRO A 93 -18.27 -20.56 19.97
C PRO A 93 -18.47 -21.57 18.83
N LYS A 94 -17.45 -22.28 18.50
CA LYS A 94 -17.35 -23.47 17.67
C LYS A 94 -18.53 -23.86 16.75
N ALA A 95 -18.34 -23.76 15.43
CA ALA A 95 -18.96 -24.69 14.48
C ALA A 95 -17.94 -25.79 14.11
N PRO A 96 -18.34 -27.06 13.86
CA PRO A 96 -17.44 -28.22 13.75
C PRO A 96 -16.36 -28.17 12.68
N TYR A 97 -16.41 -27.23 11.74
CA TYR A 97 -15.46 -27.06 10.64
C TYR A 97 -14.96 -25.62 10.45
N ASN A 98 -15.35 -24.69 11.33
CA ASN A 98 -14.89 -23.32 11.26
C ASN A 98 -13.78 -23.08 12.28
N ARG A 99 -12.76 -22.36 11.83
CA ARG A 99 -11.70 -21.84 12.70
C ARG A 99 -12.33 -21.15 13.89
N VAL A 100 -11.92 -21.58 15.09
CA VAL A 100 -12.30 -20.88 16.32
C VAL A 100 -11.99 -19.41 16.14
N ASN A 101 -12.96 -18.56 16.46
CA ASN A 101 -12.74 -17.12 16.39
C ASN A 101 -11.55 -16.75 17.28
N ARG A 102 -10.62 -15.97 16.76
CA ARG A 102 -9.40 -15.55 17.48
C ARG A 102 -9.73 -14.90 18.82
N GLU A 103 -10.68 -14.00 18.85
CA GLU A 103 -11.06 -13.28 20.08
C GLU A 103 -11.66 -14.22 21.11
N TYR A 104 -12.46 -15.18 20.69
CA TYR A 104 -13.00 -16.20 21.59
C TYR A 104 -11.87 -17.03 22.23
N PHE A 105 -10.92 -17.50 21.42
CA PHE A 105 -9.74 -18.21 21.93
C PHE A 105 -8.94 -17.32 22.91
N LEU A 106 -8.65 -16.08 22.55
CA LEU A 106 -7.84 -15.19 23.37
C LEU A 106 -8.51 -14.83 24.70
N MET A 107 -9.85 -14.71 24.73
CA MET A 107 -10.60 -14.56 25.98
C MET A 107 -10.42 -15.76 26.91
N HIS A 108 -10.51 -16.98 26.39
CA HIS A 108 -10.24 -18.18 27.15
C HIS A 108 -8.78 -18.30 27.59
N ALA A 109 -7.84 -17.97 26.71
CA ALA A 109 -6.41 -17.97 27.01
C ALA A 109 -6.03 -17.00 28.14
N LEU A 110 -6.68 -15.84 28.23
CA LEU A 110 -6.47 -14.88 29.34
C LEU A 110 -7.04 -15.36 30.68
N GLN A 111 -7.97 -16.30 30.67
CA GLN A 111 -8.55 -16.92 31.89
C GLN A 111 -7.80 -18.18 32.34
N ASP A 112 -7.11 -18.85 31.45
CA ASP A 112 -6.29 -20.02 31.73
C ASP A 112 -4.88 -19.59 32.16
N HIS A 113 -4.43 -20.03 33.32
CA HIS A 113 -3.13 -19.60 33.89
C HIS A 113 -1.95 -19.87 32.95
N LEU A 114 -1.89 -21.07 32.35
CA LEU A 114 -0.78 -21.49 31.49
C LEU A 114 -0.79 -20.75 30.15
N LEU A 115 -1.96 -20.66 29.52
CA LEU A 115 -2.10 -19.95 28.24
C LEU A 115 -1.88 -18.45 28.39
N LYS A 116 -2.32 -17.86 29.51
CA LYS A 116 -2.05 -16.45 29.84
C LYS A 116 -0.56 -16.19 30.01
N GLU A 117 0.15 -17.05 30.76
CA GLU A 117 1.59 -16.92 30.90
C GLU A 117 2.29 -17.02 29.54
N TYR A 118 1.92 -18.01 28.73
CA TYR A 118 2.47 -18.19 27.39
C TYR A 118 2.20 -17.00 26.49
N LEU A 119 0.98 -16.46 26.50
CA LEU A 119 0.58 -15.29 25.71
C LEU A 119 1.39 -14.04 26.13
N ILE A 120 1.53 -13.79 27.42
CA ILE A 120 2.31 -12.64 27.92
C ILE A 120 3.79 -12.77 27.52
N LEU A 121 4.39 -13.94 27.69
CA LEU A 121 5.76 -14.18 27.24
C LEU A 121 5.92 -14.01 25.75
N PHE A 122 4.95 -14.46 24.96
CA PHE A 122 4.94 -14.32 23.51
C PHE A 122 4.87 -12.85 23.09
N LEU A 123 3.99 -12.06 23.67
CA LEU A 123 3.86 -10.63 23.43
C LEU A 123 5.13 -9.88 23.87
N THR A 124 5.68 -10.20 25.05
CA THR A 124 6.93 -9.59 25.54
C THR A 124 8.09 -9.87 24.59
N ARG A 125 8.25 -11.12 24.13
CA ARG A 125 9.29 -11.47 23.16
C ARG A 125 9.14 -10.67 21.87
N ASN A 126 7.91 -10.54 21.37
CA ASN A 126 7.65 -9.81 20.16
C ASN A 126 7.83 -8.30 20.31
N PHE A 127 7.62 -7.75 21.52
CA PHE A 127 8.01 -6.37 21.81
C PHE A 127 9.51 -6.16 21.60
N TYR A 128 10.36 -7.01 22.19
CA TYR A 128 11.83 -6.88 22.06
C TYR A 128 12.31 -7.17 20.64
N ARG A 129 11.69 -8.13 19.93
CA ARG A 129 12.00 -8.42 18.52
C ARG A 129 11.75 -7.23 17.60
N ASN A 130 10.67 -6.50 17.86
CA ASN A 130 10.26 -5.32 17.08
C ASN A 130 10.53 -4.02 17.85
N PHE A 131 11.54 -4.00 18.73
CA PHE A 131 11.77 -2.91 19.67
C PHE A 131 11.83 -1.55 18.99
N LYS A 132 12.59 -1.45 17.90
CA LYS A 132 12.78 -0.18 17.19
C LYS A 132 11.45 0.37 16.65
N GLU A 133 10.62 -0.49 16.09
CA GLU A 133 9.28 -0.11 15.61
C GLU A 133 8.35 0.30 16.76
N ARG A 134 8.49 -0.36 17.93
CA ARG A 134 7.61 -0.14 19.09
C ARG A 134 7.91 1.15 19.85
N VAL A 135 9.15 1.58 19.89
CA VAL A 135 9.61 2.73 20.70
C VAL A 135 9.93 3.98 19.89
N ARG A 136 9.87 3.90 18.57
CA ARG A 136 10.10 5.06 17.70
C ARG A 136 8.80 5.61 17.16
N HIS A 137 8.65 6.93 17.23
CA HIS A 137 7.67 7.63 16.44
C HIS A 137 7.93 7.37 14.95
N LYS A 138 6.91 6.94 14.25
CA LYS A 138 6.93 6.97 12.79
C LYS A 138 7.04 8.43 12.35
N PRO A 139 7.74 8.70 11.24
CA PRO A 139 7.80 10.04 10.68
C PRO A 139 6.42 10.59 10.40
N ASP A 140 6.32 11.90 10.32
CA ASP A 140 5.10 12.60 9.94
C ASP A 140 4.46 11.95 8.71
N GLU A 141 3.15 11.75 8.73
CA GLU A 141 2.38 11.12 7.65
C GLU A 141 2.61 11.82 6.30
N SER A 142 2.91 13.12 6.30
CA SER A 142 3.28 13.87 5.11
C SER A 142 4.48 13.28 4.35
N LEU A 143 5.40 12.60 5.04
CA LEU A 143 6.56 11.94 4.45
C LEU A 143 6.22 10.61 3.76
N TRP A 144 5.06 10.04 4.06
CA TRP A 144 4.57 8.76 3.53
C TRP A 144 3.42 8.95 2.56
N THR A 145 3.43 10.06 1.90
CA THR A 145 2.44 10.42 0.90
C THR A 145 3.03 10.21 -0.48
N ILE A 146 2.31 9.49 -1.32
CA ILE A 146 2.62 9.46 -2.75
C ILE A 146 1.93 10.64 -3.40
N TRP A 147 2.75 11.46 -4.02
CA TRP A 147 2.30 12.66 -4.70
C TRP A 147 2.09 12.42 -6.19
N PHE A 148 1.09 13.04 -6.74
CA PHE A 148 0.77 13.00 -8.16
C PHE A 148 0.14 14.32 -8.61
N GLY A 149 0.10 14.54 -9.92
CA GLY A 149 -0.42 15.75 -10.51
C GLY A 149 0.65 16.77 -10.87
N SER A 150 0.25 17.85 -11.52
CA SER A 150 1.13 18.90 -12.04
C SER A 150 0.59 20.31 -11.80
N GLY A 151 1.47 21.29 -11.86
CA GLY A 151 1.11 22.69 -11.61
C GLY A 151 0.47 22.89 -10.24
N ASN A 152 -0.69 23.53 -10.21
CA ASN A 152 -1.47 23.79 -9.00
C ASN A 152 -2.45 22.64 -8.66
N LEU A 153 -2.45 21.55 -9.43
CA LEU A 153 -3.30 20.38 -9.22
C LEU A 153 -2.45 19.19 -8.74
N VAL A 154 -1.85 19.33 -7.56
CA VAL A 154 -1.04 18.29 -6.91
C VAL A 154 -1.85 17.69 -5.77
N TRP A 155 -1.82 16.36 -5.68
CA TRP A 155 -2.56 15.61 -4.67
C TRP A 155 -1.67 14.55 -4.06
N GLY A 156 -1.93 14.23 -2.80
CA GLY A 156 -1.24 13.18 -2.05
C GLY A 156 -2.17 12.03 -1.70
N LEU A 157 -1.66 10.81 -1.77
CA LEU A 157 -2.30 9.61 -1.25
C LEU A 157 -1.44 9.03 -0.14
N LEU A 158 -1.99 8.93 1.06
CA LEU A 158 -1.30 8.39 2.22
C LEU A 158 -1.03 6.89 2.06
N ILE A 159 0.14 6.47 2.50
CA ILE A 159 0.59 5.08 2.53
C ILE A 159 1.14 4.74 3.91
N SER A 160 1.04 3.47 4.32
CA SER A 160 1.52 3.02 5.62
C SER A 160 3.02 2.69 5.58
N PRO A 161 3.83 3.25 6.48
CA PRO A 161 5.25 2.94 6.56
C PRO A 161 5.53 1.69 7.42
N GLU A 162 6.63 1.00 7.14
CA GLU A 162 7.25 -0.02 8.00
C GLU A 162 8.73 0.29 8.24
N MET A 163 9.32 -0.31 9.28
CA MET A 163 10.75 -0.17 9.52
C MET A 163 11.51 -1.35 8.91
N ARG A 164 12.50 -1.06 8.04
CA ARG A 164 13.44 -2.03 7.48
C ARG A 164 14.87 -1.48 7.59
N ASN A 165 15.81 -2.34 8.01
CA ASN A 165 17.23 -1.98 8.10
C ASN A 165 17.48 -0.63 8.80
N ASP A 166 16.73 -0.36 9.88
CA ASP A 166 16.78 0.88 10.66
C ASP A 166 16.22 2.13 9.97
N ASP A 167 15.62 1.97 8.77
CA ASP A 167 14.96 3.04 8.05
C ASP A 167 13.45 2.77 7.88
N TRP A 168 12.68 3.86 7.79
CA TRP A 168 11.27 3.78 7.47
C TRP A 168 11.07 3.64 5.97
N VAL A 169 10.35 2.59 5.56
CA VAL A 169 9.98 2.32 4.15
C VAL A 169 8.50 1.99 4.03
N ASN A 170 7.96 2.09 2.83
CA ASN A 170 6.56 1.76 2.58
C ASN A 170 6.28 0.27 2.77
N ASP A 171 5.36 -0.07 3.66
CA ASP A 171 4.93 -1.46 3.84
C ASP A 171 3.82 -1.86 2.87
N LYS A 172 4.21 -2.55 1.81
CA LYS A 172 3.26 -3.13 0.87
C LYS A 172 2.51 -4.33 1.46
N SER A 173 3.06 -4.99 2.49
CA SER A 173 2.47 -6.20 3.06
C SER A 173 1.40 -5.90 4.10
N GLU A 174 1.55 -4.86 4.91
CA GLU A 174 0.52 -4.44 5.86
C GLU A 174 -0.71 -3.89 5.15
N MET A 175 -0.51 -3.17 4.07
CA MET A 175 -1.60 -2.63 3.26
C MET A 175 -2.47 -3.70 2.61
N ARG A 176 -1.90 -4.89 2.32
CA ARG A 176 -2.67 -6.05 1.86
C ARG A 176 -3.48 -6.74 2.96
N ARG A 177 -3.15 -6.51 4.21
CA ARG A 177 -3.84 -7.11 5.38
C ARG A 177 -4.96 -6.23 5.92
N SER A 178 -5.02 -4.97 5.49
CA SER A 178 -6.13 -4.09 5.81
C SER A 178 -7.40 -4.52 5.05
N ASP A 179 -8.55 -4.04 5.48
CA ASP A 179 -9.84 -4.35 4.85
C ASP A 179 -10.01 -3.68 3.47
N PHE A 180 -9.00 -3.02 2.96
CA PHE A 180 -8.96 -2.42 1.64
C PHE A 180 -7.67 -2.79 0.91
N ASN A 181 -7.77 -2.94 -0.40
CA ASN A 181 -6.63 -3.16 -1.25
C ASN A 181 -5.94 -1.81 -1.53
N PHE A 182 -4.63 -1.81 -1.34
CA PHE A 182 -3.81 -0.65 -1.57
C PHE A 182 -3.78 -0.27 -3.06
N TRP A 183 -3.83 1.04 -3.35
CA TRP A 183 -3.89 1.60 -4.70
C TRP A 183 -5.18 1.33 -5.48
N THR A 184 -6.20 0.83 -4.82
CA THR A 184 -7.55 0.76 -5.36
C THR A 184 -8.33 2.03 -5.04
N ILE A 185 -9.48 2.17 -5.67
CA ILE A 185 -10.43 3.23 -5.34
C ILE A 185 -10.85 3.13 -3.87
N ARG A 186 -10.98 1.92 -3.32
CA ARG A 186 -11.27 1.71 -1.89
C ARG A 186 -10.22 2.32 -0.98
N HIS A 187 -8.93 2.20 -1.33
CA HIS A 187 -7.86 2.86 -0.58
C HIS A 187 -8.07 4.38 -0.57
N VAL A 188 -8.27 4.99 -1.73
CA VAL A 188 -8.54 6.43 -1.86
C VAL A 188 -9.76 6.84 -1.05
N MET A 189 -10.82 6.04 -1.05
CA MET A 189 -12.04 6.30 -0.27
C MET A 189 -11.79 6.29 1.24
N ASN A 190 -10.98 5.36 1.71
CA ASN A 190 -10.70 5.18 3.14
C ASN A 190 -9.74 6.25 3.69
N THR A 191 -8.67 6.56 2.97
CA THR A 191 -7.67 7.56 3.39
C THR A 191 -8.05 8.98 3.02
N GLY A 192 -8.73 9.17 1.89
CA GLY A 192 -8.89 10.46 1.25
C GLY A 192 -7.66 10.86 0.44
N LEU A 193 -7.72 12.03 -0.17
CA LEU A 193 -6.61 12.67 -0.88
C LEU A 193 -6.19 13.95 -0.15
N ILE A 194 -4.89 14.16 -0.02
CA ILE A 194 -4.33 15.33 0.63
C ILE A 194 -4.10 16.42 -0.41
N ASP A 195 -4.69 17.60 -0.16
CA ASP A 195 -4.30 18.85 -0.81
C ASP A 195 -3.05 19.36 -0.11
N PRO A 196 -1.97 19.74 -0.83
CA PRO A 196 -0.76 20.29 -0.22
C PRO A 196 -0.98 21.51 0.67
N ASP A 197 -2.05 22.25 0.44
CA ASP A 197 -2.38 23.48 1.15
C ASP A 197 -3.46 23.27 2.24
N SER A 198 -3.83 22.02 2.51
CA SER A 198 -4.83 21.66 3.51
C SER A 198 -4.25 20.67 4.53
N ASP A 199 -4.58 20.89 5.80
CA ASP A 199 -4.19 20.00 6.91
C ASP A 199 -5.07 18.73 7.00
N GLU A 200 -6.21 18.72 6.29
CA GLU A 200 -7.15 17.61 6.34
C GLU A 200 -7.29 16.91 4.97
N PRO A 201 -7.33 15.56 4.95
CA PRO A 201 -7.56 14.84 3.71
C PRO A 201 -9.00 15.03 3.22
N MET A 202 -9.15 15.31 1.94
CA MET A 202 -10.43 15.35 1.27
C MET A 202 -11.01 13.93 1.19
N LYS A 203 -12.15 13.70 1.83
CA LYS A 203 -12.86 12.43 1.86
C LYS A 203 -13.94 12.36 0.79
N PHE A 204 -14.21 11.15 0.30
CA PHE A 204 -15.27 10.84 -0.63
C PHE A 204 -16.32 9.98 0.07
N GLN A 205 -17.60 10.25 -0.13
CA GLN A 205 -18.69 9.49 0.49
C GLN A 205 -19.10 8.26 -0.35
N SER A 206 -18.82 8.33 -1.65
CA SER A 206 -19.15 7.25 -2.59
C SER A 206 -18.14 7.19 -3.74
N SER A 207 -18.06 6.04 -4.43
CA SER A 207 -17.28 5.93 -5.65
C SER A 207 -17.74 6.90 -6.74
N LYS A 208 -19.02 7.31 -6.72
CA LYS A 208 -19.54 8.34 -7.63
C LYS A 208 -18.91 9.71 -7.37
N ASP A 209 -18.69 10.07 -6.10
CA ASP A 209 -18.03 11.33 -5.74
C ASP A 209 -16.58 11.33 -6.19
N PHE A 210 -15.87 10.21 -6.02
CA PHE A 210 -14.52 10.06 -6.55
C PHE A 210 -14.50 10.16 -8.08
N VAL A 211 -15.41 9.50 -8.80
CA VAL A 211 -15.52 9.58 -10.26
C VAL A 211 -15.79 11.02 -10.70
N GLN A 212 -16.65 11.72 -9.98
CA GLN A 212 -16.93 13.15 -10.28
C GLN A 212 -15.69 14.02 -10.03
N PHE A 213 -14.96 13.77 -8.95
CA PHE A 213 -13.71 14.46 -8.67
C PHE A 213 -12.64 14.15 -9.74
N TYR A 214 -12.50 12.90 -10.12
CA TYR A 214 -11.59 12.50 -11.20
C TYR A 214 -11.90 13.26 -12.49
N ARG A 215 -13.18 13.35 -12.85
CA ARG A 215 -13.65 14.07 -14.03
C ARG A 215 -13.40 15.57 -13.98
N SER A 216 -13.72 16.19 -12.83
CA SER A 216 -13.71 17.65 -12.70
C SER A 216 -12.35 18.23 -12.32
N VAL A 217 -11.51 17.44 -11.65
CA VAL A 217 -10.21 17.87 -11.11
C VAL A 217 -9.05 17.11 -11.74
N LEU A 218 -8.96 15.78 -11.54
CA LEU A 218 -7.78 15.02 -11.94
C LEU A 218 -7.59 14.98 -13.47
N LYS A 219 -8.66 14.92 -14.23
CA LYS A 219 -8.60 15.03 -15.71
C LYS A 219 -7.96 16.35 -16.17
N ARG A 220 -8.00 17.41 -15.36
CA ARG A 220 -7.42 18.73 -15.67
C ARG A 220 -5.92 18.83 -15.38
N VAL A 221 -5.36 17.84 -14.70
CA VAL A 221 -3.90 17.72 -14.50
C VAL A 221 -3.17 17.70 -15.85
N SER A 222 -3.79 17.06 -16.83
CA SER A 222 -3.29 17.00 -18.20
C SER A 222 -3.78 18.15 -19.07
N ASN A 223 -2.90 18.63 -19.95
CA ASN A 223 -3.24 19.57 -21.02
C ASN A 223 -3.55 18.90 -22.36
N SER A 224 -3.10 17.66 -22.56
CA SER A 224 -3.27 16.90 -23.80
C SER A 224 -4.73 16.45 -23.98
N GLN A 225 -5.25 16.54 -25.19
CA GLN A 225 -6.57 15.99 -25.54
C GLN A 225 -6.60 14.46 -25.48
N TYR A 226 -5.48 13.79 -25.80
CA TYR A 226 -5.38 12.33 -25.74
C TYR A 226 -5.40 11.82 -24.31
N GLU A 227 -4.66 12.46 -23.40
CA GLU A 227 -4.69 12.13 -21.98
C GLU A 227 -6.09 12.35 -21.38
N LYS A 228 -6.75 13.45 -21.75
CA LYS A 228 -8.14 13.71 -21.33
C LYS A 228 -9.11 12.65 -21.85
N ALA A 229 -8.88 12.15 -23.07
CA ALA A 229 -9.69 11.07 -23.63
C ALA A 229 -9.44 9.74 -22.87
N ILE A 230 -8.19 9.41 -22.53
CA ILE A 230 -7.88 8.26 -21.67
C ILE A 230 -8.56 8.39 -20.30
N ALA A 231 -8.53 9.59 -19.69
CA ALA A 231 -9.24 9.83 -18.43
C ALA A 231 -10.75 9.59 -18.56
N ASP A 232 -11.38 9.98 -19.66
CA ASP A 232 -12.80 9.70 -19.90
C ASP A 232 -13.07 8.19 -20.01
N ARG A 233 -12.20 7.43 -20.70
CA ARG A 233 -12.32 5.97 -20.80
C ARG A 233 -12.15 5.28 -19.44
N TYR A 234 -11.23 5.78 -18.61
CA TYR A 234 -11.07 5.28 -17.23
C TYR A 234 -12.32 5.56 -16.38
N ILE A 235 -12.89 6.76 -16.48
CA ILE A 235 -14.15 7.10 -15.83
C ILE A 235 -15.28 6.14 -16.25
N ASP A 236 -15.39 5.83 -17.53
CA ASP A 236 -16.40 4.92 -18.04
C ASP A 236 -16.10 3.47 -17.64
N TYR A 237 -14.82 3.07 -17.58
CA TYR A 237 -14.40 1.78 -17.02
C TYR A 237 -14.85 1.63 -15.56
N LEU A 238 -14.61 2.62 -14.71
CA LEU A 238 -15.05 2.58 -13.30
C LEU A 238 -16.57 2.51 -13.15
N LYS A 239 -17.34 3.21 -14.00
CA LYS A 239 -18.81 3.18 -13.95
C LYS A 239 -19.40 1.84 -14.38
N ASN A 240 -18.72 1.16 -15.29
CA ASN A 240 -19.16 -0.13 -15.85
C ASN A 240 -18.60 -1.32 -15.06
N SER A 241 -17.71 -1.09 -14.09
CA SER A 241 -17.20 -2.15 -13.23
C SER A 241 -18.25 -2.60 -12.22
N ASP A 242 -18.40 -3.91 -12.05
CA ASP A 242 -19.28 -4.52 -11.04
C ASP A 242 -18.87 -4.14 -9.61
N ASN A 243 -17.58 -3.86 -9.40
CA ASN A 243 -17.03 -3.43 -8.12
C ASN A 243 -15.95 -2.37 -8.28
N SER A 244 -16.37 -1.15 -8.57
CA SER A 244 -15.48 0.00 -8.79
C SER A 244 -14.52 0.29 -7.61
N TYR A 245 -14.87 -0.14 -6.38
CA TYR A 245 -14.00 0.03 -5.21
C TYR A 245 -12.72 -0.81 -5.28
N GLU A 246 -12.79 -1.97 -5.93
CA GLU A 246 -11.64 -2.88 -6.06
C GLU A 246 -10.79 -2.60 -7.32
N GLU A 247 -11.20 -1.63 -8.13
CA GLU A 247 -10.43 -1.27 -9.31
C GLU A 247 -9.16 -0.49 -8.94
N PRO A 248 -8.02 -0.78 -9.60
CA PRO A 248 -6.80 -0.01 -9.40
C PRO A 248 -6.97 1.47 -9.76
N PHE A 249 -6.28 2.33 -9.04
CA PHE A 249 -6.29 3.76 -9.32
C PHE A 249 -5.35 4.07 -10.50
N LEU A 250 -5.89 4.68 -11.55
CA LEU A 250 -5.10 5.23 -12.65
C LEU A 250 -4.58 6.61 -12.23
N ILE A 251 -3.31 6.66 -11.81
CA ILE A 251 -2.68 7.82 -11.19
C ILE A 251 -2.14 8.75 -12.27
N PRO A 252 -2.63 9.99 -12.40
CA PRO A 252 -2.06 10.95 -13.34
C PRO A 252 -0.77 11.55 -12.81
N GLU A 253 0.23 11.74 -13.67
CA GLU A 253 1.48 12.47 -13.37
C GLU A 253 2.13 12.07 -12.03
N LEU A 254 2.44 10.78 -11.85
CA LEU A 254 3.06 10.26 -10.62
C LEU A 254 4.39 10.96 -10.33
N ARG A 255 4.51 11.50 -9.11
CA ARG A 255 5.73 12.13 -8.60
C ARG A 255 6.58 11.10 -7.83
N TYR A 256 7.20 10.18 -8.55
CA TYR A 256 7.92 9.01 -8.02
C TYR A 256 9.12 9.34 -7.11
N ALA A 257 9.64 10.57 -7.16
CA ALA A 257 10.74 11.04 -6.31
C ALA A 257 10.29 12.04 -5.22
N GLY A 258 8.97 12.20 -5.02
CA GLY A 258 8.39 13.07 -4.00
C GLY A 258 7.83 14.39 -4.56
N LYS A 259 7.13 15.15 -3.70
CA LYS A 259 6.40 16.37 -4.06
C LYS A 259 7.31 17.45 -4.64
N GLU A 260 8.41 17.73 -3.94
CA GLU A 260 9.31 18.85 -4.26
C GLU A 260 10.43 18.49 -5.24
N ALA A 261 10.57 17.20 -5.59
CA ALA A 261 11.64 16.76 -6.45
C ALA A 261 11.47 17.28 -7.88
N LYS A 262 12.57 17.71 -8.48
CA LYS A 262 12.62 17.98 -9.91
C LYS A 262 12.67 16.65 -10.66
N HIS A 263 11.57 16.28 -11.28
CA HIS A 263 11.50 15.05 -12.09
C HIS A 263 12.08 15.33 -13.48
N LYS A 264 13.07 14.56 -13.87
CA LYS A 264 13.68 14.66 -15.21
C LYS A 264 12.68 14.27 -16.29
N TYR A 265 11.91 13.21 -16.03
CA TYR A 265 10.81 12.74 -16.86
C TYR A 265 9.59 12.50 -15.97
N ARG A 266 8.40 12.60 -16.51
CA ARG A 266 7.14 12.24 -15.85
C ARG A 266 6.35 11.35 -16.79
N LEU A 267 5.57 10.45 -16.22
CA LEU A 267 4.64 9.59 -16.93
C LEU A 267 3.25 10.21 -16.86
N ASP A 268 2.53 10.21 -17.96
CA ASP A 268 1.19 10.80 -18.02
C ASP A 268 0.22 10.04 -17.11
N TYR A 269 0.33 8.71 -17.10
CA TYR A 269 -0.41 7.85 -16.18
C TYR A 269 0.45 6.74 -15.62
N THR A 270 0.08 6.28 -14.42
CA THR A 270 0.75 5.15 -13.74
C THR A 270 -0.29 4.29 -13.04
N ILE A 271 -0.11 2.98 -13.12
CA ILE A 271 -0.88 1.99 -12.36
C ILE A 271 0.07 1.25 -11.44
N LEU A 272 -0.23 1.23 -10.15
CA LEU A 272 0.29 0.21 -9.24
C LEU A 272 -0.84 -0.79 -9.00
N ASN A 273 -0.78 -1.93 -9.66
CA ASN A 273 -1.80 -2.96 -9.50
C ASN A 273 -1.58 -3.70 -8.16
N PRO A 274 -2.51 -3.62 -7.19
CA PRO A 274 -2.35 -4.22 -5.87
C PRO A 274 -2.43 -5.75 -5.89
N TYR A 275 -3.00 -6.34 -6.93
CA TYR A 275 -3.20 -7.78 -7.06
C TYR A 275 -1.97 -8.49 -7.61
N THR A 276 -1.22 -7.82 -8.48
CA THR A 276 -0.04 -8.38 -9.15
C THR A 276 1.28 -7.73 -8.71
N ASN A 277 1.21 -6.61 -7.98
CA ASN A 277 2.33 -5.72 -7.63
C ASN A 277 3.11 -5.17 -8.83
N LYS A 278 2.50 -5.14 -9.99
CA LYS A 278 3.11 -4.53 -11.16
C LYS A 278 2.95 -3.01 -11.10
N LEU A 279 4.05 -2.32 -11.32
CA LEU A 279 4.10 -0.87 -11.48
C LEU A 279 4.34 -0.57 -12.96
N VAL A 280 3.33 -0.02 -13.63
CA VAL A 280 3.36 0.25 -15.06
C VAL A 280 3.01 1.71 -15.30
N GLY A 281 3.85 2.38 -16.07
CA GLY A 281 3.67 3.76 -16.50
C GLY A 281 3.29 3.85 -17.96
N PHE A 282 2.48 4.82 -18.30
CA PHE A 282 2.01 5.10 -19.65
C PHE A 282 2.41 6.50 -20.06
N GLU A 283 2.99 6.59 -21.22
CA GLU A 283 3.35 7.85 -21.87
C GLU A 283 2.42 8.05 -23.08
N ILE A 284 1.67 9.15 -23.05
CA ILE A 284 0.67 9.51 -24.07
C ILE A 284 1.15 10.79 -24.72
N SER A 285 2.34 10.71 -25.27
CA SER A 285 3.00 11.85 -25.88
C SER A 285 3.18 11.68 -27.36
N PRO A 286 2.44 12.43 -28.19
CA PRO A 286 2.71 12.41 -29.62
C PRO A 286 4.14 12.85 -29.89
N SER A 287 4.82 12.16 -30.80
CA SER A 287 6.17 12.47 -31.25
C SER A 287 6.29 13.92 -31.76
N SER A 288 5.18 14.45 -32.29
CA SER A 288 5.04 15.84 -32.76
C SER A 288 5.19 16.91 -31.67
N THR A 289 4.98 16.59 -30.39
CA THR A 289 5.08 17.58 -29.30
C THR A 289 6.48 17.69 -28.71
N HIS A 290 7.34 16.68 -28.92
CA HIS A 290 8.68 16.64 -28.31
C HIS A 290 9.82 16.85 -29.30
N MET A 291 9.54 16.94 -30.62
CA MET A 291 10.55 17.19 -31.61
C MET A 291 10.43 18.61 -32.16
N VAL A 292 11.34 19.47 -31.71
CA VAL A 292 11.58 20.75 -32.37
C VAL A 292 12.23 20.42 -33.70
N VAL A 293 11.47 20.52 -34.79
CA VAL A 293 12.03 20.47 -36.14
C VAL A 293 12.70 21.82 -36.38
N ASP A 294 14.01 21.87 -36.15
CA ASP A 294 14.79 23.01 -36.62
C ASP A 294 14.53 23.16 -38.12
N ARG A 295 14.34 24.41 -38.56
CA ARG A 295 14.01 24.75 -39.97
C ARG A 295 15.00 24.09 -40.91
N ILE A 296 14.65 22.91 -41.42
CA ILE A 296 15.45 22.19 -42.39
C ILE A 296 15.08 22.76 -43.77
N ARG A 297 15.97 23.57 -44.34
CA ARG A 297 15.98 23.88 -45.76
C ARG A 297 16.79 22.78 -46.46
N ASP A 298 16.18 22.15 -47.44
CA ASP A 298 16.84 21.28 -48.45
C ASP A 298 17.16 19.78 -48.11
N VAL A 299 16.36 19.11 -47.26
CA VAL A 299 16.48 17.66 -47.06
C VAL A 299 15.22 16.93 -47.57
N LYS A 300 15.40 15.75 -48.20
CA LYS A 300 14.27 14.94 -48.68
C LYS A 300 13.39 14.47 -47.49
N LYS A 301 12.07 14.51 -47.63
CA LYS A 301 11.08 14.10 -46.59
C LYS A 301 11.37 12.71 -46.01
N ILE A 302 11.89 11.77 -46.79
CA ILE A 302 12.18 10.40 -46.33
C ILE A 302 13.35 10.39 -45.34
N ASP A 303 14.43 11.12 -45.62
CA ASP A 303 15.60 11.18 -44.74
C ASP A 303 15.28 11.87 -43.41
N ILE A 304 14.41 12.86 -43.46
CA ILE A 304 13.89 13.55 -42.25
C ILE A 304 13.10 12.57 -41.39
N ASN A 305 12.23 11.75 -41.96
CA ASN A 305 11.40 10.79 -41.21
C ASN A 305 12.24 9.69 -40.57
N GLU A 306 13.29 9.18 -41.25
CA GLU A 306 14.20 8.20 -40.65
C GLU A 306 15.00 8.78 -39.47
N ASP A 307 15.54 9.98 -39.62
CA ASP A 307 16.29 10.65 -38.56
C ASP A 307 15.40 10.99 -37.37
N LEU A 308 14.16 11.42 -37.58
CA LEU A 308 13.17 11.67 -36.55
C LEU A 308 12.81 10.38 -35.85
N SER A 309 12.58 9.29 -36.55
CA SER A 309 12.30 7.97 -35.97
C SER A 309 13.45 7.46 -35.12
N LYS A 310 14.70 7.59 -35.59
CA LYS A 310 15.91 7.23 -34.82
C LYS A 310 16.05 8.09 -33.55
N LYS A 311 15.85 9.41 -33.65
CA LYS A 311 15.90 10.32 -32.49
C LYS A 311 14.83 9.98 -31.48
N TRP A 312 13.60 9.72 -31.92
CA TRP A 312 12.48 9.33 -31.08
C TRP A 312 12.75 8.00 -30.36
N SER A 313 13.18 6.96 -31.08
CA SER A 313 13.53 5.66 -30.49
C SER A 313 14.62 5.77 -29.44
N LYS A 314 15.64 6.61 -29.70
CA LYS A 314 16.72 6.89 -28.73
C LYS A 314 16.22 7.60 -27.49
N GLU A 315 15.31 8.55 -27.63
CA GLU A 315 14.74 9.26 -26.50
C GLU A 315 13.83 8.35 -25.65
N MET A 316 12.99 7.54 -26.29
CA MET A 316 12.16 6.55 -25.59
C MET A 316 13.02 5.51 -24.88
N GLY A 317 14.10 5.05 -25.49
CA GLY A 317 15.06 4.15 -24.85
C GLY A 317 15.65 4.74 -23.56
N LYS A 318 16.04 6.02 -23.57
CA LYS A 318 16.54 6.72 -22.38
C LYS A 318 15.47 6.87 -21.28
N ARG A 319 14.22 7.16 -21.66
CA ARG A 319 13.10 7.26 -20.72
C ARG A 319 12.81 5.91 -20.08
N ASN A 320 12.72 4.85 -20.88
CA ASN A 320 12.50 3.50 -20.37
C ASN A 320 13.62 3.05 -19.42
N GLU A 321 14.89 3.29 -19.78
CA GLU A 321 16.03 3.02 -18.88
C GLU A 321 15.95 3.86 -17.59
N TYR A 322 15.53 5.11 -17.70
CA TYR A 322 15.37 5.98 -16.54
C TYR A 322 14.31 5.45 -15.58
N PHE A 323 13.12 5.13 -16.08
CA PHE A 323 12.02 4.65 -15.25
C PHE A 323 12.24 3.25 -14.69
N SER A 324 12.99 2.40 -15.41
CA SER A 324 13.35 1.07 -14.90
C SER A 324 14.14 1.10 -13.59
N LYS A 325 14.92 2.18 -13.34
CA LYS A 325 15.63 2.41 -12.08
C LYS A 325 14.70 2.59 -10.89
N PHE A 326 13.46 2.99 -11.14
CA PHE A 326 12.39 3.12 -10.14
C PHE A 326 11.44 1.90 -10.12
N GLY A 327 11.80 0.83 -10.86
CA GLY A 327 10.97 -0.37 -10.95
C GLY A 327 9.68 -0.16 -11.76
N ILE A 328 9.64 0.87 -12.62
CA ILE A 328 8.48 1.21 -13.44
C ILE A 328 8.68 0.65 -14.85
N SER A 329 7.81 -0.25 -15.27
CA SER A 329 7.71 -0.68 -16.67
C SER A 329 6.96 0.38 -17.47
N THR A 330 7.50 0.83 -18.62
CA THR A 330 6.91 1.93 -19.37
C THR A 330 6.32 1.45 -20.70
N ILE A 331 5.13 1.92 -21.01
CA ILE A 331 4.44 1.74 -22.29
C ILE A 331 4.26 3.12 -22.91
N THR A 332 4.70 3.31 -24.13
CA THR A 332 4.57 4.57 -24.86
C THR A 332 3.65 4.37 -26.06
N PHE A 333 2.60 5.18 -26.17
CA PHE A 333 1.73 5.19 -27.32
C PHE A 333 2.23 6.20 -28.37
N THR A 334 2.30 5.76 -29.61
CA THR A 334 2.72 6.56 -30.76
C THR A 334 1.59 7.42 -31.30
N ASP A 335 1.92 8.42 -32.12
CA ASP A 335 0.93 9.26 -32.81
C ASP A 335 -0.07 8.44 -33.64
N GLU A 336 0.39 7.34 -34.24
CA GLU A 336 -0.46 6.46 -35.04
C GLU A 336 -1.45 5.68 -34.20
N GLU A 337 -0.98 5.15 -33.07
CA GLU A 337 -1.83 4.44 -32.09
C GLU A 337 -2.83 5.38 -31.41
N LEU A 338 -2.43 6.61 -31.12
CA LEU A 338 -3.31 7.62 -30.50
C LEU A 338 -4.46 8.11 -31.38
N LYS A 339 -4.47 7.76 -32.68
CA LYS A 339 -5.66 7.97 -33.53
C LYS A 339 -6.82 7.09 -33.09
N ASP A 340 -6.55 5.95 -32.44
CA ASP A 340 -7.53 5.06 -31.84
C ASP A 340 -7.31 4.99 -30.34
N VAL A 341 -7.87 5.96 -29.61
CA VAL A 341 -7.79 6.05 -28.15
C VAL A 341 -8.43 4.85 -27.47
N ASP A 342 -9.43 4.22 -28.09
CA ASP A 342 -10.10 3.06 -27.52
C ASP A 342 -9.17 1.84 -27.49
N SER A 343 -8.41 1.62 -28.56
CA SER A 343 -7.37 0.61 -28.60
C SER A 343 -6.26 0.89 -27.58
N CYS A 344 -5.81 2.13 -27.44
CA CYS A 344 -4.84 2.52 -26.41
C CYS A 344 -5.36 2.25 -25.00
N PHE A 345 -6.61 2.63 -24.72
CA PHE A 345 -7.21 2.37 -23.42
C PHE A 345 -7.40 0.87 -23.15
N SER A 346 -7.69 0.07 -24.18
CA SER A 346 -7.78 -1.39 -24.04
C SER A 346 -6.50 -2.02 -23.54
N VAL A 347 -5.32 -1.47 -23.89
CA VAL A 347 -4.03 -1.88 -23.33
C VAL A 347 -3.96 -1.51 -21.84
N ILE A 348 -4.32 -0.29 -21.48
CA ILE A 348 -4.34 0.18 -20.09
C ILE A 348 -5.29 -0.69 -19.25
N ALA A 349 -6.49 -0.98 -19.77
CA ALA A 349 -7.52 -1.77 -19.12
C ALA A 349 -7.06 -3.20 -18.77
N LYS A 350 -6.18 -3.81 -19.57
CA LYS A 350 -5.58 -5.11 -19.23
C LYS A 350 -4.81 -5.05 -17.91
N TYR A 351 -4.04 -3.99 -17.68
CA TYR A 351 -3.30 -3.82 -16.42
C TYR A 351 -4.19 -3.42 -15.25
N LEU A 352 -5.31 -2.72 -15.50
CA LEU A 352 -6.31 -2.43 -14.47
C LEU A 352 -7.06 -3.69 -14.04
N SER A 353 -7.44 -4.55 -14.99
CA SER A 353 -8.27 -5.75 -14.74
C SER A 353 -7.45 -6.97 -14.31
N GLU A 354 -6.11 -6.93 -14.40
CA GLU A 354 -5.26 -8.06 -14.04
C GLU A 354 -5.41 -8.39 -12.56
N ARG A 355 -5.78 -9.63 -12.25
CA ARG A 355 -5.87 -10.17 -10.89
C ARG A 355 -4.80 -11.24 -10.75
N GLY A 356 -4.08 -11.23 -9.63
CA GLY A 356 -3.10 -12.25 -9.31
C GLY A 356 -3.76 -13.63 -9.20
N VAL A 357 -3.05 -14.66 -9.61
CA VAL A 357 -3.46 -16.07 -9.48
C VAL A 357 -3.32 -16.54 -8.04
#